data_ac070c5d8e259cf0eb4a6ee7514facc2
#
_entry.id   ac070c5d8e259cf0eb4a6ee7514facc2
#
_cell.length_a   1.000
_cell.length_b   1.000
_cell.length_c   1.000
_cell.angle_alpha   90.00
_cell.angle_beta   90.00
_cell.angle_gamma   90.00
#
_symmetry.space_group_name_H-M   'P 1'
#
loop_
_entity.id
_entity.type
_entity.pdbx_description
1 polymer ?
#
loop_
_entity_poly.entity_id
_entity_poly.type
_entity_poly.pdbx_seq_one_letter_code
_entity_poly.pdbx_strand_id
1 'polypeptide(L)'
;MAGAGLTQETAQKDFNMPLVFGLNFVFSFLIAISLHFMAIHQYGLQSLVLPEAGKEVAEGSAALAAQVMEAYKGSYRSFGHGALHGSIVGIFFVFPMLAGGALFERRSWKYIFINAGYWIICCAVMGGLVCKFN
;
A
#
# COMPACT_ATOMS: atom_id res chain seq x y z
N MET A 1 -24.16 -24.70 -1.18
CA MET A 1 -24.85 -23.42 -0.88
C MET A 1 -24.94 -22.64 -2.17
N ALA A 2 -26.15 -22.47 -2.70
CA ALA A 2 -26.39 -21.65 -3.89
C ALA A 2 -26.03 -20.21 -3.53
N GLY A 3 -25.02 -19.65 -4.17
CA GLY A 3 -24.73 -18.23 -4.08
C GLY A 3 -25.97 -17.44 -4.47
N ALA A 4 -26.34 -16.46 -3.66
CA ALA A 4 -27.47 -15.59 -3.92
C ALA A 4 -27.43 -15.18 -5.39
N GLY A 5 -28.47 -15.58 -6.14
CA GLY A 5 -28.58 -15.35 -7.58
C GLY A 5 -28.81 -13.86 -7.87
N LEU A 6 -27.73 -13.09 -7.79
CA LEU A 6 -27.69 -11.76 -8.33
C LEU A 6 -27.70 -11.92 -9.85
N THR A 7 -28.87 -11.75 -10.45
CA THR A 7 -28.94 -11.55 -11.90
C THR A 7 -28.26 -10.22 -12.24
N GLN A 8 -27.72 -10.11 -13.45
CA GLN A 8 -27.05 -8.87 -13.89
C GLN A 8 -27.96 -7.64 -13.75
N GLU A 9 -29.27 -7.81 -13.88
CA GLU A 9 -30.27 -6.75 -13.69
C GLU A 9 -30.47 -6.33 -12.23
N THR A 10 -30.45 -7.27 -11.27
CA THR A 10 -30.57 -6.95 -9.84
C THR A 10 -29.29 -6.36 -9.28
N ALA A 11 -28.12 -6.78 -9.78
CA ALA A 11 -26.84 -6.19 -9.40
C ALA A 11 -26.70 -4.73 -9.88
N GLN A 12 -27.28 -4.40 -11.02
CA GLN A 12 -27.25 -3.04 -11.57
C GLN A 12 -28.25 -2.09 -10.91
N LYS A 13 -29.39 -2.60 -10.43
CA LYS A 13 -30.50 -1.79 -9.93
C LYS A 13 -30.22 -1.15 -8.57
N ASP A 14 -29.37 -1.79 -7.74
CA ASP A 14 -29.02 -1.32 -6.38
C ASP A 14 -27.58 -0.82 -6.29
N PHE A 15 -26.89 -0.64 -7.44
CA PHE A 15 -25.50 -0.25 -7.47
C PHE A 15 -25.34 1.28 -7.38
N ASN A 16 -25.00 1.76 -6.20
CA ASN A 16 -24.73 3.19 -5.98
C ASN A 16 -23.33 3.55 -6.47
N MET A 17 -23.20 3.89 -7.75
CA MET A 17 -21.92 4.24 -8.39
C MET A 17 -21.14 5.35 -7.63
N PRO A 18 -21.74 6.50 -7.26
CA PRO A 18 -21.04 7.52 -6.48
C PRO A 18 -20.47 7.01 -5.16
N LEU A 19 -21.20 6.17 -4.44
CA LEU A 19 -20.72 5.55 -3.21
C LEU A 19 -19.52 4.63 -3.46
N VAL A 20 -19.60 3.79 -4.49
CA VAL A 20 -18.51 2.86 -4.83
C VAL A 20 -17.26 3.62 -5.23
N PHE A 21 -17.37 4.65 -6.07
CA PHE A 21 -16.21 5.48 -6.43
C PHE A 21 -15.67 6.23 -5.24
N GLY A 22 -16.50 6.79 -4.37
CA GLY A 22 -16.08 7.46 -3.15
C GLY A 22 -15.31 6.54 -2.20
N LEU A 23 -15.82 5.34 -1.96
CA LEU A 23 -15.13 4.33 -1.13
C LEU A 23 -13.80 3.89 -1.76
N ASN A 24 -13.75 3.65 -3.07
CA ASN A 24 -12.51 3.29 -3.75
C ASN A 24 -11.46 4.40 -3.67
N PHE A 25 -11.88 5.67 -3.76
CA PHE A 25 -10.98 6.81 -3.54
C PHE A 25 -10.39 6.80 -2.13
N VAL A 26 -11.22 6.60 -1.10
CA VAL A 26 -10.76 6.48 0.29
C VAL A 26 -9.80 5.30 0.46
N PHE A 27 -10.12 4.13 -0.10
CA PHE A 27 -9.25 2.96 -0.01
C PHE A 27 -7.92 3.17 -0.72
N SER A 28 -7.92 3.80 -1.90
CA SER A 28 -6.69 4.15 -2.61
C SER A 28 -5.82 5.13 -1.81
N PHE A 29 -6.44 6.08 -1.11
CA PHE A 29 -5.74 7.00 -0.22
C PHE A 29 -5.10 6.26 0.97
N LEU A 30 -5.80 5.29 1.58
CA LEU A 30 -5.25 4.46 2.65
C LEU A 30 -4.06 3.61 2.17
N ILE A 31 -4.13 3.07 0.94
CA ILE A 31 -3.01 2.35 0.34
C ILE A 31 -1.82 3.29 0.11
N ALA A 32 -2.06 4.49 -0.40
CA ALA A 32 -1.00 5.49 -0.62
C ALA A 32 -0.30 5.88 0.69
N ILE A 33 -1.05 6.06 1.79
CA ILE A 33 -0.48 6.30 3.13
C ILE A 33 0.40 5.12 3.56
N SER A 34 -0.08 3.89 3.38
CA SER A 34 0.70 2.70 3.74
C SER A 34 2.00 2.61 2.96
N LEU A 35 1.95 2.87 1.65
CA LEU A 35 3.13 2.92 0.78
C LEU A 35 4.11 4.03 1.17
N HIS A 36 3.60 5.18 1.66
CA HIS A 36 4.43 6.27 2.16
C HIS A 36 5.37 5.81 3.28
N PHE A 37 4.84 5.11 4.28
CA PHE A 37 5.65 4.57 5.36
C PHE A 37 6.61 3.46 4.92
N MET A 38 6.26 2.69 3.90
CA MET A 38 7.09 1.59 3.41
C MET A 38 8.17 2.04 2.42
N ALA A 39 7.91 3.07 1.62
CA ALA A 39 8.83 3.54 0.58
C ALA A 39 9.86 4.55 1.10
N ILE A 40 9.56 5.25 2.20
CA ILE A 40 10.41 6.30 2.74
C ILE A 40 11.18 5.79 3.93
N HIS A 41 12.44 5.45 3.71
CA HIS A 41 13.32 4.84 4.71
C HIS A 41 13.56 5.71 5.95
N GLN A 42 13.45 7.03 5.81
CA GLN A 42 13.62 7.98 6.90
C GLN A 42 12.61 7.75 8.05
N TYR A 43 11.39 7.31 7.74
CA TYR A 43 10.41 6.97 8.79
C TYR A 43 10.82 5.76 9.62
N GLY A 44 11.47 4.77 9.00
CA GLY A 44 12.05 3.64 9.72
C GLY A 44 13.10 4.08 10.73
N LEU A 45 14.00 4.99 10.32
CA LEU A 45 15.00 5.54 11.24
C LEU A 45 14.36 6.36 12.37
N GLN A 46 13.37 7.21 12.06
CA GLN A 46 12.65 7.96 13.09
C GLN A 46 11.96 7.04 14.09
N SER A 47 11.38 5.93 13.64
CA SER A 47 10.70 4.99 14.54
C SER A 47 11.64 4.32 15.53
N LEU A 48 12.92 4.14 15.18
CA LEU A 48 13.93 3.54 16.06
C LEU A 48 14.35 4.46 17.21
N VAL A 49 14.19 5.79 17.04
CA VAL A 49 14.58 6.76 18.08
C VAL A 49 13.38 7.30 18.85
N LEU A 50 12.18 6.81 18.57
CA LEU A 50 11.01 7.09 19.40
C LEU A 50 11.12 6.31 20.72
N PRO A 51 10.77 6.93 21.86
CA PRO A 51 10.80 6.23 23.13
C PRO A 51 9.80 5.07 23.11
N GLU A 52 10.23 3.89 23.51
CA GLU A 52 9.33 2.80 23.83
C GLU A 52 8.50 3.17 25.08
N ALA A 53 7.23 2.76 25.11
CA ALA A 53 6.36 3.12 26.23
C ALA A 53 6.98 2.81 27.59
N GLY A 54 7.20 3.85 28.40
CA GLY A 54 7.82 3.74 29.73
C GLY A 54 9.36 3.66 29.76
N LYS A 55 10.03 3.85 28.62
CA LYS A 55 11.49 3.89 28.54
C LYS A 55 11.98 5.25 28.02
N GLU A 56 13.14 5.69 28.46
CA GLU A 56 13.81 6.85 27.92
C GLU A 56 14.57 6.49 26.62
N VAL A 57 14.66 7.46 25.72
CA VAL A 57 15.49 7.33 24.52
C VAL A 57 16.96 7.23 24.94
N ALA A 58 17.71 6.29 24.36
CA ALA A 58 19.11 6.14 24.66
C ALA A 58 19.87 7.46 24.40
N GLU A 59 20.72 7.84 25.34
CA GLU A 59 21.49 9.08 25.28
C GLU A 59 22.29 9.16 23.96
N GLY A 60 22.21 10.30 23.28
CA GLY A 60 22.87 10.52 22.00
C GLY A 60 22.16 9.92 20.77
N SER A 61 21.19 9.02 20.92
CA SER A 61 20.53 8.36 19.78
C SER A 61 19.75 9.35 18.90
N ALA A 62 19.10 10.32 19.49
CA ALA A 62 18.38 11.38 18.76
C ALA A 62 19.34 12.26 17.94
N ALA A 63 20.50 12.60 18.51
CA ALA A 63 21.52 13.37 17.81
C ALA A 63 22.14 12.57 16.64
N LEU A 64 22.40 11.29 16.83
CA LEU A 64 22.89 10.39 15.79
C LEU A 64 21.86 10.23 14.66
N ALA A 65 20.60 10.03 15.00
CA ALA A 65 19.52 9.96 14.01
C ALA A 65 19.40 11.25 13.20
N ALA A 66 19.51 12.42 13.85
CA ALA A 66 19.48 13.72 13.18
C ALA A 66 20.66 13.87 12.19
N GLN A 67 21.87 13.43 12.57
CA GLN A 67 23.03 13.44 11.67
C GLN A 67 22.82 12.51 10.45
N VAL A 68 22.34 11.30 10.68
CA VAL A 68 22.05 10.36 9.60
C VAL A 68 20.95 10.91 8.68
N MET A 69 19.89 11.48 9.25
CA MET A 69 18.81 12.07 8.48
C MET A 69 19.27 13.24 7.62
N GLU A 70 20.15 14.10 8.11
CA GLU A 70 20.71 15.20 7.33
C GLU A 70 21.65 14.68 6.23
N ALA A 71 22.50 13.69 6.53
CA ALA A 71 23.42 13.10 5.56
C ALA A 71 22.69 12.43 4.38
N TYR A 72 21.51 11.84 4.62
CA TYR A 72 20.70 11.14 3.63
C TYR A 72 19.45 11.92 3.21
N LYS A 73 19.39 13.21 3.49
CA LYS A 73 18.29 14.08 3.09
C LYS A 73 18.11 14.05 1.57
N GLY A 74 16.91 13.66 1.13
CA GLY A 74 16.60 13.53 -0.30
C GLY A 74 17.09 12.24 -0.97
N SER A 75 17.90 11.40 -0.30
CA SER A 75 18.30 10.11 -0.83
C SER A 75 17.08 9.19 -0.97
N TYR A 76 17.09 8.37 -2.02
CA TYR A 76 16.00 7.43 -2.32
C TYR A 76 14.64 8.07 -2.62
N ARG A 77 14.57 9.37 -2.80
CA ARG A 77 13.37 10.16 -3.14
C ARG A 77 13.15 10.22 -4.65
N SER A 78 13.09 9.06 -5.30
CA SER A 78 12.84 8.99 -6.75
C SER A 78 11.59 8.20 -7.06
N PHE A 79 10.95 8.50 -8.18
CA PHE A 79 9.81 7.73 -8.66
C PHE A 79 10.15 6.24 -8.81
N GLY A 80 11.32 5.92 -9.41
CA GLY A 80 11.75 4.53 -9.61
C GLY A 80 11.90 3.76 -8.30
N HIS A 81 12.48 4.38 -7.27
CA HIS A 81 12.61 3.77 -5.95
C HIS A 81 11.24 3.48 -5.31
N GLY A 82 10.33 4.46 -5.31
CA GLY A 82 8.98 4.28 -4.80
C GLY A 82 8.16 3.27 -5.59
N ALA A 83 8.32 3.25 -6.91
CA ALA A 83 7.67 2.26 -7.78
C ALA A 83 8.16 0.84 -7.50
N LEU A 84 9.45 0.65 -7.22
CA LEU A 84 10.00 -0.65 -6.81
C LEU A 84 9.34 -1.13 -5.51
N HIS A 85 9.30 -0.29 -4.48
CA HIS A 85 8.63 -0.61 -3.21
C HIS A 85 7.14 -0.91 -3.39
N GLY A 86 6.44 -0.11 -4.18
CA GLY A 86 5.04 -0.35 -4.53
C GLY A 86 4.83 -1.68 -5.24
N SER A 87 5.72 -2.05 -6.17
CA SER A 87 5.69 -3.35 -6.85
C SER A 87 5.91 -4.50 -5.88
N ILE A 88 6.86 -4.38 -4.96
CA ILE A 88 7.11 -5.38 -3.91
C ILE A 88 5.85 -5.59 -3.06
N VAL A 89 5.21 -4.52 -2.61
CA VAL A 89 3.94 -4.61 -1.86
C VAL A 89 2.85 -5.27 -2.71
N GLY A 90 2.72 -4.90 -3.97
CA GLY A 90 1.75 -5.48 -4.90
C GLY A 90 1.95 -6.99 -5.07
N ILE A 91 3.19 -7.45 -5.24
CA ILE A 91 3.53 -8.85 -5.49
C ILE A 91 3.46 -9.69 -4.20
N PHE A 92 4.04 -9.20 -3.10
CA PHE A 92 4.20 -10.03 -1.90
C PHE A 92 3.09 -9.87 -0.87
N PHE A 93 2.27 -8.84 -0.98
CA PHE A 93 1.16 -8.61 -0.07
C PHE A 93 -0.20 -8.65 -0.77
N VAL A 94 -0.40 -7.82 -1.81
CA VAL A 94 -1.71 -7.70 -2.47
C VAL A 94 -2.06 -8.95 -3.25
N PHE A 95 -1.12 -9.49 -4.05
CA PHE A 95 -1.36 -10.70 -4.84
C PHE A 95 -1.76 -11.91 -3.98
N PRO A 96 -1.05 -12.29 -2.89
CA PRO A 96 -1.44 -13.43 -2.06
C PRO A 96 -2.82 -13.25 -1.41
N MET A 97 -3.15 -12.04 -0.98
CA MET A 97 -4.47 -11.76 -0.39
C MET A 97 -5.60 -11.93 -1.41
N LEU A 98 -5.44 -11.36 -2.61
CA LEU A 98 -6.41 -11.48 -3.69
C LEU A 98 -6.52 -12.94 -4.17
N ALA A 99 -5.38 -13.61 -4.33
CA ALA A 99 -5.34 -15.00 -4.76
C ALA A 99 -6.02 -15.91 -3.73
N GLY A 100 -5.72 -15.72 -2.45
CA GLY A 100 -6.36 -16.49 -1.37
C GLY A 100 -7.88 -16.36 -1.40
N GLY A 101 -8.40 -15.14 -1.38
CA GLY A 101 -9.85 -14.90 -1.46
C GLY A 101 -10.49 -15.49 -2.72
N ALA A 102 -9.88 -15.26 -3.88
CA ALA A 102 -10.39 -15.74 -5.16
C ALA A 102 -10.40 -17.28 -5.26
N LEU A 103 -9.40 -17.97 -4.66
CA LEU A 103 -9.37 -19.45 -4.62
C LEU A 103 -10.52 -20.00 -3.78
N PHE A 104 -10.84 -19.41 -2.62
CA PHE A 104 -12.01 -19.79 -1.83
C PHE A 104 -13.32 -19.54 -2.58
N GLU A 105 -13.39 -18.47 -3.38
CA GLU A 105 -14.53 -18.18 -4.26
C GLU A 105 -14.52 -19.03 -5.54
N ARG A 106 -13.58 -19.92 -5.74
CA ARG A 106 -13.41 -20.76 -6.93
C ARG A 106 -13.30 -19.95 -8.24
N ARG A 107 -12.67 -18.78 -8.18
CA ARG A 107 -12.38 -17.97 -9.37
C ARG A 107 -11.25 -18.58 -10.19
N SER A 108 -11.24 -18.29 -11.49
CA SER A 108 -10.18 -18.77 -12.39
C SER A 108 -8.84 -18.07 -12.14
N TRP A 109 -7.73 -18.74 -12.45
CA TRP A 109 -6.40 -18.15 -12.45
C TRP A 109 -6.30 -16.91 -13.31
N LYS A 110 -7.01 -16.88 -14.45
CA LYS A 110 -7.11 -15.70 -15.31
C LYS A 110 -7.68 -14.50 -14.57
N TYR A 111 -8.73 -14.69 -13.79
CA TYR A 111 -9.31 -13.65 -12.94
C TYR A 111 -8.31 -13.13 -11.91
N ILE A 112 -7.58 -14.05 -11.24
CA ILE A 112 -6.59 -13.71 -10.22
C ILE A 112 -5.47 -12.85 -10.83
N PHE A 113 -4.87 -13.28 -11.94
CA PHE A 113 -3.76 -12.55 -12.55
C PHE A 113 -4.16 -11.20 -13.12
N ILE A 114 -5.36 -11.05 -13.67
CA ILE A 114 -5.86 -9.77 -14.17
C ILE A 114 -6.01 -8.78 -12.99
N ASN A 115 -6.67 -9.20 -11.92
CA ASN A 115 -6.90 -8.33 -10.77
C ASN A 115 -5.61 -8.02 -10.01
N ALA A 116 -4.78 -9.01 -9.77
CA ALA A 116 -3.50 -8.81 -9.10
C ALA A 116 -2.55 -7.93 -9.93
N GLY A 117 -2.48 -8.15 -11.25
CA GLY A 117 -1.67 -7.33 -12.16
C GLY A 117 -2.10 -5.87 -12.15
N TYR A 118 -3.40 -5.61 -12.17
CA TYR A 118 -3.94 -4.27 -12.01
C TYR A 118 -3.46 -3.61 -10.71
N TRP A 119 -3.60 -4.29 -9.57
CA TRP A 119 -3.21 -3.75 -8.27
C TRP A 119 -1.70 -3.58 -8.13
N ILE A 120 -0.88 -4.48 -8.70
CA ILE A 120 0.58 -4.33 -8.71
C ILE A 120 0.98 -3.03 -9.43
N ILE A 121 0.38 -2.76 -10.60
CA ILE A 121 0.63 -1.52 -11.35
C ILE A 121 0.17 -0.30 -10.55
N CYS A 122 -1.02 -0.35 -9.95
CA CYS A 122 -1.52 0.74 -9.11
C CYS A 122 -0.58 1.03 -7.93
N CYS A 123 -0.13 0.00 -7.21
CA CYS A 123 0.80 0.14 -6.10
C CYS A 123 2.15 0.72 -6.57
N ALA A 124 2.67 0.27 -7.72
CA ALA A 124 3.91 0.80 -8.28
C ALA A 124 3.80 2.30 -8.61
N VAL A 125 2.73 2.71 -9.27
CA VAL A 125 2.50 4.12 -9.62
C VAL A 125 2.32 4.96 -8.36
N MET A 126 1.46 4.54 -7.42
CA MET A 126 1.24 5.26 -6.16
C MET A 126 2.52 5.38 -5.35
N GLY A 127 3.28 4.29 -5.18
CA GLY A 127 4.55 4.30 -4.48
C GLY A 127 5.56 5.26 -5.12
N GLY A 128 5.65 5.25 -6.45
CA GLY A 128 6.49 6.18 -7.22
C GLY A 128 6.12 7.64 -7.00
N LEU A 129 4.83 7.97 -7.06
CA LEU A 129 4.33 9.34 -6.83
C LEU A 129 4.58 9.79 -5.39
N VAL A 130 4.20 8.98 -4.42
CA VAL A 130 4.41 9.26 -2.99
C VAL A 130 5.88 9.51 -2.69
N CYS A 131 6.78 8.66 -3.20
CA CYS A 131 8.21 8.79 -2.95
C CYS A 131 8.83 10.03 -3.64
N LYS A 132 8.35 10.39 -4.83
CA LYS A 132 8.86 11.53 -5.58
C LYS A 132 8.41 12.88 -5.03
N PHE A 133 7.18 12.96 -4.54
CA PHE A 133 6.55 14.23 -4.14
C PHE A 133 6.51 14.48 -2.63
N ASN A 134 7.12 13.62 -1.84
CA ASN A 134 7.20 13.79 -0.38
C ASN A 134 8.44 14.55 0.09
#